data_ddd2c961e24c2cc2397692bdb9e46b86
#
_entry.id   ddd2c961e24c2cc2397692bdb9e46b86
#
_cell.length_a   1.000
_cell.length_b   1.000
_cell.length_c   1.000
_cell.angle_alpha   90.00
_cell.angle_beta   90.00
_cell.angle_gamma   90.00
#
_symmetry.space_group_name_H-M   'P 1'
#
loop_
_entity.id
_entity.type
_entity.pdbx_description
1 polymer ?
#
loop_
_entity_poly.entity_id
_entity_poly.type
_entity_poly.pdbx_seq_one_letter_code
_entity_poly.pdbx_strand_id
1 'polypeptide(L)'
;MLKTFLKPGWVILLIIVVAFTYFAFTVLAPWQLGKDDQIVERNHLIEEAYESDPQPIEDVFSAEGTLNKEWTRAEVTGHYLPDQEVLLRLRPVGSSPAFQSLVPFESTSGTTYLVNRGWMPTDEGNAVPHIDKAPGENVTIVAMARADEPQHTSAPTEQQGYTQVYSINTEQIAGLVGVPLAHDYLQLSPDQPGELHALPVPKLDRGNHLSYGYQWIAFGIMAPLGLAYFVWSEIRERRRAREEEAALAAAEAAVDGPTTAELESASDSAPASSESAGSAVSTDAAPQPTAPASPASSSRRSRSRYGSS
;
A
#
# COMPACT_ATOMS: atom_id res chain seq x y z
N MET A 1 31.73 32.47 2.74
CA MET A 1 30.46 31.79 2.56
C MET A 1 30.58 30.27 2.37
N LEU A 2 31.44 29.76 1.46
CA LEU A 2 31.61 28.30 1.25
C LEU A 2 32.03 27.50 2.50
N LYS A 3 32.88 28.06 3.35
CA LYS A 3 33.38 27.39 4.56
C LYS A 3 32.28 26.99 5.57
N THR A 4 31.11 27.63 5.52
CA THR A 4 30.00 27.30 6.43
C THR A 4 29.26 26.04 5.98
N PHE A 5 29.11 25.82 4.69
CA PHE A 5 28.48 24.63 4.12
C PHE A 5 29.41 23.40 4.16
N LEU A 6 30.70 23.59 4.48
CA LEU A 6 31.67 22.54 4.77
C LEU A 6 31.67 22.08 6.22
N LYS A 7 30.78 22.64 7.09
CA LYS A 7 30.59 22.10 8.44
C LYS A 7 30.06 20.66 8.34
N PRO A 8 30.50 19.75 9.25
CA PRO A 8 30.14 18.32 9.16
C PRO A 8 28.63 18.07 9.09
N GLY A 9 27.80 18.86 9.76
CA GLY A 9 26.34 18.71 9.70
C GLY A 9 25.73 18.94 8.31
N TRP A 10 26.24 19.93 7.54
CA TRP A 10 25.77 20.21 6.18
C TRP A 10 26.24 19.13 5.17
N VAL A 11 27.46 18.64 5.36
CA VAL A 11 27.99 17.55 4.52
C VAL A 11 27.21 16.25 4.74
N ILE A 12 26.93 15.93 6.00
CA ILE A 12 26.11 14.75 6.36
C ILE A 12 24.70 14.89 5.77
N LEU A 13 24.06 16.05 5.90
CA LEU A 13 22.73 16.30 5.34
C LEU A 13 22.73 16.14 3.82
N LEU A 14 23.72 16.67 3.12
CA LEU A 14 23.87 16.51 1.69
C LEU A 14 24.00 15.03 1.29
N ILE A 15 24.86 14.28 2.00
CA ILE A 15 25.04 12.85 1.74
C ILE A 15 23.72 12.10 1.94
N ILE A 16 22.97 12.38 3.02
CA ILE A 16 21.69 11.76 3.29
C ILE A 16 20.69 12.06 2.17
N VAL A 17 20.58 13.32 1.73
CA VAL A 17 19.65 13.70 0.66
C VAL A 17 20.04 13.05 -0.67
N VAL A 18 21.32 13.02 -1.02
CA VAL A 18 21.80 12.36 -2.25
C VAL A 18 21.54 10.85 -2.18
N ALA A 19 21.87 10.20 -1.06
CA ALA A 19 21.65 8.79 -0.87
C ALA A 19 20.14 8.46 -0.94
N PHE A 20 19.29 9.24 -0.25
CA PHE A 20 17.85 9.07 -0.31
C PHE A 20 17.30 9.22 -1.73
N THR A 21 17.72 10.28 -2.45
CA THR A 21 17.30 10.51 -3.85
C THR A 21 17.72 9.33 -4.74
N TYR A 22 18.96 8.86 -4.59
CA TYR A 22 19.44 7.68 -5.31
C TYR A 22 18.56 6.45 -5.03
N PHE A 23 18.31 6.13 -3.75
CA PHE A 23 17.47 5.01 -3.37
C PHE A 23 16.02 5.15 -3.87
N ALA A 24 15.45 6.35 -3.80
CA ALA A 24 14.10 6.61 -4.27
C ALA A 24 13.94 6.27 -5.75
N PHE A 25 14.88 6.70 -6.60
CA PHE A 25 14.79 6.48 -8.05
C PHE A 25 15.29 5.13 -8.53
N THR A 26 16.27 4.52 -7.85
CA THR A 26 16.89 3.28 -8.36
C THR A 26 16.33 2.02 -7.70
N VAL A 27 15.74 2.14 -6.51
CA VAL A 27 15.24 0.98 -5.76
C VAL A 27 13.75 1.10 -5.48
N LEU A 28 13.30 2.15 -4.77
CA LEU A 28 11.95 2.22 -4.21
C LEU A 28 10.88 2.43 -5.28
N ALA A 29 11.08 3.39 -6.20
CA ALA A 29 10.13 3.63 -7.27
C ALA A 29 10.06 2.46 -8.27
N PRO A 30 11.19 1.93 -8.82
CA PRO A 30 11.13 0.78 -9.71
C PRO A 30 10.55 -0.49 -9.06
N TRP A 31 10.83 -0.72 -7.78
CA TRP A 31 10.26 -1.84 -7.04
C TRP A 31 8.73 -1.74 -6.96
N GLN A 32 8.19 -0.57 -6.62
CA GLN A 32 6.75 -0.36 -6.54
C GLN A 32 6.08 -0.44 -7.91
N LEU A 33 6.65 0.18 -8.94
CA LEU A 33 6.12 0.14 -10.29
C LEU A 33 6.15 -1.27 -10.87
N GLY A 34 7.24 -2.03 -10.65
CA GLY A 34 7.32 -3.41 -11.09
C GLY A 34 6.32 -4.34 -10.36
N LYS A 35 5.96 -4.04 -9.11
CA LYS A 35 4.86 -4.75 -8.43
C LYS A 35 3.49 -4.43 -9.03
N ASP A 36 3.26 -3.18 -9.39
CA ASP A 36 2.04 -2.77 -10.08
C ASP A 36 1.88 -3.49 -11.43
N ASP A 37 2.95 -3.52 -12.24
CA ASP A 37 2.94 -4.19 -13.54
C ASP A 37 2.60 -5.70 -13.40
N GLN A 38 3.16 -6.38 -12.41
CA GLN A 38 2.85 -7.80 -12.13
C GLN A 38 1.37 -8.02 -11.75
N ILE A 39 0.79 -7.10 -10.99
CA ILE A 39 -0.61 -7.18 -10.59
C ILE A 39 -1.53 -6.90 -11.79
N VAL A 40 -1.21 -5.92 -12.61
CA VAL A 40 -1.97 -5.58 -13.83
C VAL A 40 -1.95 -6.76 -14.80
N GLU A 41 -0.79 -7.35 -15.06
CA GLU A 41 -0.66 -8.52 -15.94
C GLU A 41 -1.47 -9.70 -15.42
N ARG A 42 -1.34 -10.01 -14.11
CA ARG A 42 -2.14 -11.08 -13.49
C ARG A 42 -3.64 -10.81 -13.61
N ASN A 43 -4.07 -9.58 -13.35
CA ASN A 43 -5.49 -9.21 -13.43
C ASN A 43 -6.01 -9.37 -14.86
N HIS A 44 -5.24 -8.95 -15.86
CA HIS A 44 -5.57 -9.12 -17.27
C HIS A 44 -5.72 -10.61 -17.64
N LEU A 45 -4.78 -11.46 -17.22
CA LEU A 45 -4.86 -12.89 -17.44
C LEU A 45 -6.11 -13.52 -16.80
N ILE A 46 -6.48 -13.08 -15.60
CA ILE A 46 -7.69 -13.57 -14.92
C ILE A 46 -8.94 -13.11 -15.69
N GLU A 47 -9.03 -11.85 -16.08
CA GLU A 47 -10.16 -11.29 -16.81
C GLU A 47 -10.34 -12.01 -18.16
N GLU A 48 -9.27 -12.12 -18.94
CA GLU A 48 -9.26 -12.86 -20.20
C GLU A 48 -9.70 -14.34 -20.03
N ALA A 49 -9.24 -14.97 -18.95
CA ALA A 49 -9.57 -16.37 -18.64
C ALA A 49 -11.07 -16.57 -18.38
N TYR A 50 -11.72 -15.63 -17.69
CA TYR A 50 -13.15 -15.73 -17.42
C TYR A 50 -14.03 -15.41 -18.63
N GLU A 51 -13.52 -14.64 -19.60
CA GLU A 51 -14.21 -14.30 -20.84
C GLU A 51 -14.00 -15.32 -21.97
N SER A 52 -12.90 -16.12 -21.87
CA SER A 52 -12.56 -17.10 -22.90
C SER A 52 -13.44 -18.35 -22.83
N ASP A 53 -13.71 -18.98 -23.97
CA ASP A 53 -14.38 -20.27 -24.01
C ASP A 53 -13.54 -21.38 -23.36
N PRO A 54 -14.17 -22.37 -22.70
CA PRO A 54 -13.44 -23.52 -22.16
C PRO A 54 -12.72 -24.31 -23.25
N GLN A 55 -11.51 -24.76 -22.94
CA GLN A 55 -10.70 -25.59 -23.83
C GLN A 55 -10.75 -27.07 -23.37
N PRO A 56 -10.61 -28.05 -24.27
CA PRO A 56 -10.42 -29.44 -23.86
C PRO A 56 -9.26 -29.58 -22.88
N ILE A 57 -9.41 -30.44 -21.87
CA ILE A 57 -8.42 -30.61 -20.81
C ILE A 57 -7.02 -30.95 -21.35
N GLU A 58 -6.96 -31.67 -22.46
CA GLU A 58 -5.72 -32.10 -23.11
C GLU A 58 -4.92 -30.94 -23.73
N ASP A 59 -5.58 -29.81 -24.03
CA ASP A 59 -4.93 -28.60 -24.54
C ASP A 59 -4.43 -27.70 -23.38
N VAL A 60 -4.98 -27.90 -22.17
CA VAL A 60 -4.66 -27.12 -20.99
C VAL A 60 -3.54 -27.74 -20.15
N PHE A 61 -3.50 -29.08 -20.08
CA PHE A 61 -2.50 -29.83 -19.34
C PHE A 61 -1.58 -30.60 -20.29
N SER A 62 -0.31 -30.72 -19.92
CA SER A 62 0.63 -31.62 -20.56
C SER A 62 0.30 -33.10 -20.26
N ALA A 63 0.92 -34.03 -20.97
CA ALA A 63 0.78 -35.43 -20.69
C ALA A 63 1.25 -35.84 -19.28
N GLU A 64 2.14 -35.06 -18.68
CA GLU A 64 2.63 -35.23 -17.32
C GLU A 64 1.70 -34.60 -16.27
N GLY A 65 0.57 -34.01 -16.66
CA GLY A 65 -0.39 -33.38 -15.77
C GLY A 65 0.03 -32.02 -15.23
N THR A 66 0.94 -31.34 -15.93
CA THR A 66 1.38 -29.99 -15.61
C THR A 66 0.67 -28.96 -16.50
N LEU A 67 0.31 -27.80 -15.95
CA LEU A 67 -0.34 -26.72 -16.68
C LEU A 67 0.57 -26.10 -17.75
N ASN A 68 0.03 -25.87 -18.94
CA ASN A 68 0.64 -25.05 -19.97
C ASN A 68 0.53 -23.55 -19.61
N LYS A 69 -0.63 -23.14 -19.09
CA LYS A 69 -0.91 -21.75 -18.66
C LYS A 69 -1.92 -21.76 -17.51
N GLU A 70 -1.59 -21.11 -16.41
CA GLU A 70 -2.52 -20.90 -15.29
C GLU A 70 -3.67 -19.94 -15.72
N TRP A 71 -4.80 -20.05 -15.05
CA TRP A 71 -6.00 -19.28 -15.34
C TRP A 71 -6.59 -19.56 -16.72
N THR A 72 -6.59 -20.82 -17.16
CA THR A 72 -7.26 -21.28 -18.37
C THR A 72 -8.49 -22.09 -18.00
N ARG A 73 -9.63 -21.83 -18.62
CA ARG A 73 -10.84 -22.64 -18.42
C ARG A 73 -10.68 -23.95 -19.18
N ALA A 74 -10.84 -25.06 -18.47
CA ALA A 74 -10.76 -26.38 -19.02
C ALA A 74 -12.14 -27.07 -18.95
N GLU A 75 -12.50 -27.81 -19.98
CA GLU A 75 -13.62 -28.73 -19.99
C GLU A 75 -13.09 -30.18 -19.89
N VAL A 76 -13.65 -30.95 -18.97
CA VAL A 76 -13.26 -32.34 -18.77
C VAL A 76 -14.48 -33.19 -18.46
N THR A 77 -14.52 -34.39 -19.05
CA THR A 77 -15.55 -35.43 -18.82
C THR A 77 -14.96 -36.56 -18.01
N GLY A 78 -15.67 -37.01 -16.98
CA GLY A 78 -15.24 -38.07 -16.08
C GLY A 78 -16.16 -38.22 -14.88
N HIS A 79 -15.65 -38.71 -13.76
CA HIS A 79 -16.43 -38.87 -12.53
C HIS A 79 -15.60 -38.52 -11.30
N TYR A 80 -16.26 -38.03 -10.27
CA TYR A 80 -15.63 -37.77 -8.97
C TYR A 80 -15.38 -39.08 -8.22
N LEU A 81 -14.36 -39.06 -7.34
CA LEU A 81 -14.09 -40.13 -6.37
C LEU A 81 -14.48 -39.63 -4.97
N PRO A 82 -15.78 -39.57 -4.62
CA PRO A 82 -16.30 -38.86 -3.46
C PRO A 82 -15.88 -39.45 -2.11
N ASP A 83 -15.44 -40.69 -2.06
CA ASP A 83 -14.93 -41.32 -0.83
C ASP A 83 -13.47 -40.91 -0.50
N GLN A 84 -12.83 -40.18 -1.40
CA GLN A 84 -11.46 -39.66 -1.27
C GLN A 84 -11.44 -38.14 -1.09
N GLU A 85 -12.50 -37.55 -0.57
CA GLU A 85 -12.61 -36.14 -0.28
C GLU A 85 -11.63 -35.69 0.83
N VAL A 86 -10.92 -34.60 0.58
CA VAL A 86 -10.00 -33.94 1.53
C VAL A 86 -10.46 -32.49 1.72
N LEU A 87 -10.36 -31.97 2.94
CA LEU A 87 -10.75 -30.59 3.22
C LEU A 87 -9.54 -29.68 3.37
N LEU A 88 -9.53 -28.59 2.63
CA LEU A 88 -8.60 -27.48 2.87
C LEU A 88 -9.15 -26.62 4.01
N ARG A 89 -8.36 -26.42 5.05
CA ARG A 89 -8.73 -25.66 6.23
C ARG A 89 -7.94 -24.36 6.36
N LEU A 90 -8.40 -23.46 7.23
CA LEU A 90 -7.77 -22.18 7.55
C LEU A 90 -7.61 -21.24 6.35
N ARG A 91 -8.47 -21.39 5.35
CA ARG A 91 -8.50 -20.48 4.19
C ARG A 91 -9.85 -19.73 4.17
N PRO A 92 -9.90 -18.54 4.78
CA PRO A 92 -11.13 -17.76 4.81
C PRO A 92 -11.52 -17.32 3.40
N VAL A 93 -12.82 -17.28 3.14
CA VAL A 93 -13.40 -16.71 1.93
C VAL A 93 -14.07 -15.40 2.29
N GLY A 94 -13.56 -14.30 1.74
CA GLY A 94 -13.92 -12.96 2.22
C GLY A 94 -13.48 -12.75 3.67
N SER A 95 -14.45 -12.50 4.57
CA SER A 95 -14.23 -12.37 6.03
C SER A 95 -14.67 -13.59 6.84
N SER A 96 -15.16 -14.63 6.18
CA SER A 96 -15.75 -15.82 6.85
C SER A 96 -14.73 -16.95 6.92
N PRO A 97 -14.55 -17.60 8.11
CA PRO A 97 -13.83 -18.86 8.20
C PRO A 97 -14.51 -19.90 7.31
N ALA A 98 -13.74 -20.68 6.58
CA ALA A 98 -14.27 -21.60 5.61
C ALA A 98 -13.41 -22.87 5.48
N PHE A 99 -14.07 -23.94 5.04
CA PHE A 99 -13.44 -25.12 4.46
C PHE A 99 -13.64 -25.11 2.95
N GLN A 100 -12.69 -25.67 2.21
CA GLN A 100 -12.86 -25.96 0.79
C GLN A 100 -12.78 -27.46 0.56
N SER A 101 -13.64 -27.99 -0.31
CA SER A 101 -13.69 -29.41 -0.63
C SER A 101 -12.78 -29.71 -1.83
N LEU A 102 -11.87 -30.66 -1.64
CA LEU A 102 -10.94 -31.13 -2.64
C LEU A 102 -11.25 -32.60 -2.93
N VAL A 103 -11.65 -32.91 -4.14
CA VAL A 103 -12.05 -34.27 -4.52
C VAL A 103 -11.32 -34.70 -5.80
N PRO A 104 -10.68 -35.88 -5.84
CA PRO A 104 -10.15 -36.42 -7.08
C PRO A 104 -11.26 -36.63 -8.12
N PHE A 105 -10.96 -36.35 -9.38
CA PHE A 105 -11.83 -36.49 -10.53
C PHE A 105 -11.09 -37.27 -11.61
N GLU A 106 -11.53 -38.50 -11.89
CA GLU A 106 -10.96 -39.34 -12.90
C GLU A 106 -11.60 -39.06 -14.26
N SER A 107 -10.79 -38.55 -15.20
CA SER A 107 -11.23 -38.24 -16.54
C SER A 107 -11.44 -39.52 -17.36
N THR A 108 -12.24 -39.43 -18.43
CA THR A 108 -12.43 -40.55 -19.38
C THR A 108 -11.13 -40.96 -20.09
N SER A 109 -10.10 -40.12 -20.12
CA SER A 109 -8.76 -40.45 -20.62
C SER A 109 -7.90 -41.20 -19.60
N GLY A 110 -8.37 -41.41 -18.37
CA GLY A 110 -7.68 -42.10 -17.29
C GLY A 110 -6.72 -41.26 -16.45
N THR A 111 -6.63 -39.98 -16.70
CA THR A 111 -5.87 -39.04 -15.83
C THR A 111 -6.78 -38.57 -14.71
N THR A 112 -6.28 -38.59 -13.47
CA THR A 112 -7.01 -38.05 -12.31
C THR A 112 -6.51 -36.69 -11.94
N TYR A 113 -7.43 -35.73 -11.91
CA TYR A 113 -7.19 -34.35 -11.51
C TYR A 113 -7.74 -34.08 -10.10
N LEU A 114 -7.09 -33.24 -9.31
CA LEU A 114 -7.68 -32.77 -8.07
C LEU A 114 -8.63 -31.61 -8.39
N VAL A 115 -9.89 -31.71 -7.97
CA VAL A 115 -10.91 -30.67 -8.18
C VAL A 115 -11.27 -30.02 -6.85
N ASN A 116 -11.05 -28.71 -6.76
CA ASN A 116 -11.59 -27.87 -5.71
C ASN A 116 -13.05 -27.53 -6.05
N ARG A 117 -14.00 -28.14 -5.36
CA ARG A 117 -15.45 -28.01 -5.58
C ARG A 117 -16.05 -26.71 -5.07
N GLY A 118 -15.25 -25.86 -4.43
CA GLY A 118 -15.71 -24.65 -3.78
C GLY A 118 -15.59 -24.70 -2.26
N TRP A 119 -16.29 -23.81 -1.59
CA TRP A 119 -16.13 -23.56 -0.17
C TRP A 119 -17.46 -23.70 0.60
N MET A 120 -17.34 -23.84 1.92
CA MET A 120 -18.45 -23.82 2.86
C MET A 120 -18.06 -23.03 4.09
N PRO A 121 -18.97 -22.23 4.67
CA PRO A 121 -18.71 -21.59 5.95
C PRO A 121 -18.56 -22.66 7.03
N THR A 122 -17.76 -22.38 8.06
CA THR A 122 -17.65 -23.25 9.23
C THR A 122 -18.94 -23.18 10.04
N ASP A 123 -19.32 -24.27 10.70
CA ASP A 123 -20.34 -24.30 11.73
C ASP A 123 -19.81 -23.69 13.06
N GLU A 124 -20.67 -23.65 14.08
CA GLU A 124 -20.32 -23.16 15.42
C GLU A 124 -19.03 -23.82 15.95
N GLY A 125 -18.14 -23.02 16.51
CA GLY A 125 -16.86 -23.50 17.04
C GLY A 125 -15.84 -23.93 15.97
N ASN A 126 -15.95 -23.47 14.73
CA ASN A 126 -15.16 -23.88 13.57
C ASN A 126 -15.32 -25.37 13.22
N ALA A 127 -16.48 -25.95 13.46
CA ALA A 127 -16.79 -27.31 13.07
C ALA A 127 -16.95 -27.43 11.55
N VAL A 128 -16.68 -28.64 11.02
CA VAL A 128 -16.94 -28.96 9.61
C VAL A 128 -18.44 -29.05 9.41
N PRO A 129 -19.02 -28.28 8.46
CA PRO A 129 -20.44 -28.33 8.17
C PRO A 129 -20.79 -29.63 7.45
N HIS A 130 -22.10 -29.88 7.28
CA HIS A 130 -22.53 -30.95 6.38
C HIS A 130 -22.10 -30.66 4.95
N ILE A 131 -21.49 -31.65 4.29
CA ILE A 131 -20.98 -31.54 2.92
C ILE A 131 -21.76 -32.51 2.04
N ASP A 132 -22.38 -31.99 0.99
CA ASP A 132 -23.04 -32.82 -0.01
C ASP A 132 -21.98 -33.59 -0.82
N LYS A 133 -22.14 -34.92 -0.92
CA LYS A 133 -21.21 -35.73 -1.70
C LYS A 133 -21.20 -35.31 -3.17
N ALA A 134 -20.01 -35.37 -3.76
CA ALA A 134 -19.87 -35.17 -5.19
C ALA A 134 -20.59 -36.28 -5.96
N PRO A 135 -21.15 -36.01 -7.16
CA PRO A 135 -21.78 -37.03 -7.99
C PRO A 135 -20.77 -38.13 -8.42
N GLY A 136 -21.14 -39.37 -8.26
CA GLY A 136 -20.28 -40.51 -8.68
C GLY A 136 -20.51 -40.95 -10.12
N GLU A 137 -21.47 -40.39 -10.83
CA GLU A 137 -21.74 -40.64 -12.23
C GLU A 137 -20.82 -39.84 -13.15
N ASN A 138 -20.70 -40.25 -14.42
CA ASN A 138 -19.97 -39.48 -15.41
C ASN A 138 -20.65 -38.13 -15.68
N VAL A 139 -19.90 -37.06 -15.51
CA VAL A 139 -20.34 -35.69 -15.75
C VAL A 139 -19.27 -34.94 -16.55
N THR A 140 -19.69 -33.93 -17.31
CA THR A 140 -18.77 -32.95 -17.90
C THR A 140 -18.75 -31.74 -17.02
N ILE A 141 -17.58 -31.28 -16.63
CA ILE A 141 -17.37 -30.12 -15.80
C ILE A 141 -16.50 -29.08 -16.52
N VAL A 142 -16.77 -27.82 -16.24
CA VAL A 142 -15.89 -26.70 -16.60
C VAL A 142 -15.21 -26.18 -15.34
N ALA A 143 -13.90 -26.07 -15.38
CA ALA A 143 -13.12 -25.64 -14.23
C ALA A 143 -11.96 -24.74 -14.66
N MET A 144 -11.51 -23.89 -13.77
CA MET A 144 -10.32 -23.05 -13.93
C MET A 144 -9.08 -23.84 -13.55
N ALA A 145 -8.14 -23.95 -14.45
CA ALA A 145 -6.84 -24.60 -14.22
C ALA A 145 -5.95 -23.72 -13.33
N ARG A 146 -5.42 -24.31 -12.25
CA ARG A 146 -4.66 -23.62 -11.21
C ARG A 146 -3.37 -24.38 -10.91
N ALA A 147 -2.30 -23.61 -10.70
CA ALA A 147 -1.01 -24.15 -10.31
C ALA A 147 -1.04 -24.74 -8.90
N ASP A 148 -0.30 -25.83 -8.71
CA ASP A 148 -0.05 -26.49 -7.42
C ASP A 148 0.51 -25.50 -6.38
N GLU A 149 0.22 -25.76 -5.11
CA GLU A 149 0.73 -24.94 -4.02
C GLU A 149 1.91 -25.63 -3.33
N PRO A 150 2.89 -24.87 -2.83
CA PRO A 150 3.93 -25.44 -2.00
C PRO A 150 3.33 -26.16 -0.79
N GLN A 151 3.90 -27.30 -0.43
CA GLN A 151 3.48 -28.05 0.75
C GLN A 151 3.59 -27.17 2.01
N HIS A 152 2.53 -27.12 2.80
CA HIS A 152 2.49 -26.37 4.04
C HIS A 152 3.36 -27.05 5.11
N THR A 153 3.95 -26.24 6.02
CA THR A 153 4.80 -26.74 7.12
C THR A 153 4.05 -27.57 8.15
N SER A 154 2.74 -27.34 8.32
CA SER A 154 1.89 -28.13 9.21
C SER A 154 1.48 -29.42 8.51
N ALA A 155 1.59 -30.53 9.24
CA ALA A 155 1.15 -31.84 8.75
C ALA A 155 -0.38 -31.90 8.61
N PRO A 156 -0.90 -32.71 7.66
CA PRO A 156 -2.32 -33.01 7.58
C PRO A 156 -2.89 -33.55 8.89
N THR A 157 -4.16 -33.35 9.13
CA THR A 157 -4.84 -33.79 10.36
C THR A 157 -6.11 -34.55 10.05
N GLU A 158 -6.43 -35.56 10.85
CA GLU A 158 -7.70 -36.28 10.81
C GLU A 158 -8.62 -35.68 11.88
N GLN A 159 -9.63 -34.95 11.49
CA GLN A 159 -10.57 -34.32 12.42
C GLN A 159 -12.01 -34.37 11.88
N GLN A 160 -12.96 -34.69 12.76
CA GLN A 160 -14.38 -34.70 12.45
C GLN A 160 -14.75 -35.62 11.28
N GLY A 161 -13.99 -36.71 11.09
CA GLY A 161 -14.23 -37.70 10.03
C GLY A 161 -13.65 -37.32 8.66
N TYR A 162 -12.87 -36.26 8.57
CA TYR A 162 -12.22 -35.82 7.33
C TYR A 162 -10.71 -35.68 7.49
N THR A 163 -9.99 -36.05 6.45
CA THR A 163 -8.59 -35.66 6.26
C THR A 163 -8.55 -34.18 5.91
N GLN A 164 -7.79 -33.39 6.65
CA GLN A 164 -7.71 -31.94 6.48
C GLN A 164 -6.28 -31.49 6.19
N VAL A 165 -6.10 -30.66 5.16
CA VAL A 165 -4.83 -30.11 4.71
C VAL A 165 -4.80 -28.58 4.84
N TYR A 166 -3.61 -27.99 4.73
CA TYR A 166 -3.38 -26.54 4.88
C TYR A 166 -2.96 -25.87 3.56
N SER A 167 -2.66 -26.65 2.52
CA SER A 167 -2.36 -26.18 1.17
C SER A 167 -2.90 -27.16 0.15
N ILE A 168 -3.15 -26.69 -1.07
CA ILE A 168 -3.54 -27.53 -2.20
C ILE A 168 -2.25 -28.03 -2.86
N ASN A 169 -1.61 -28.98 -2.23
CA ASN A 169 -0.43 -29.66 -2.77
C ASN A 169 -0.83 -31.04 -3.26
N THR A 170 -0.82 -31.24 -4.58
CA THR A 170 -1.35 -32.45 -5.21
C THR A 170 -0.53 -33.69 -4.89
N GLU A 171 0.80 -33.58 -4.73
CA GLU A 171 1.66 -34.71 -4.35
C GLU A 171 1.34 -35.18 -2.91
N GLN A 172 1.20 -34.23 -1.95
CA GLN A 172 0.81 -34.55 -0.58
C GLN A 172 -0.57 -35.18 -0.53
N ILE A 173 -1.55 -34.63 -1.27
CA ILE A 173 -2.93 -35.15 -1.31
C ILE A 173 -2.99 -36.53 -1.98
N ALA A 174 -2.27 -36.72 -3.07
CA ALA A 174 -2.17 -38.04 -3.72
C ALA A 174 -1.69 -39.11 -2.74
N GLY A 175 -0.69 -38.81 -1.91
CA GLY A 175 -0.21 -39.70 -0.85
C GLY A 175 -1.26 -40.00 0.24
N LEU A 176 -2.15 -39.06 0.54
CA LEU A 176 -3.21 -39.22 1.55
C LEU A 176 -4.40 -40.03 1.04
N VAL A 177 -4.82 -39.80 -0.21
CA VAL A 177 -5.98 -40.47 -0.83
C VAL A 177 -5.62 -41.78 -1.51
N GLY A 178 -4.34 -42.05 -1.75
CA GLY A 178 -3.86 -43.28 -2.39
C GLY A 178 -4.12 -43.35 -3.91
N VAL A 179 -4.35 -42.19 -4.56
CA VAL A 179 -4.60 -42.08 -6.00
C VAL A 179 -3.57 -41.16 -6.63
N PRO A 180 -2.93 -41.55 -7.74
CA PRO A 180 -2.06 -40.65 -8.49
C PRO A 180 -2.86 -39.46 -9.02
N LEU A 181 -2.37 -38.24 -8.79
CA LEU A 181 -3.00 -36.99 -9.25
C LEU A 181 -2.10 -36.31 -10.27
N ALA A 182 -2.71 -35.53 -11.18
CA ALA A 182 -2.00 -34.59 -12.01
C ALA A 182 -1.27 -33.56 -11.11
N HIS A 183 -0.17 -32.99 -11.62
CA HIS A 183 0.67 -32.06 -10.83
C HIS A 183 -0.09 -30.83 -10.38
N ASP A 184 -0.92 -30.29 -11.25
CA ASP A 184 -1.70 -29.08 -10.98
C ASP A 184 -3.18 -29.41 -10.80
N TYR A 185 -3.99 -28.47 -10.32
CA TYR A 185 -5.38 -28.75 -9.93
C TYR A 185 -6.41 -27.92 -10.71
N LEU A 186 -7.66 -28.29 -10.56
CA LEU A 186 -8.83 -27.63 -11.14
C LEU A 186 -9.65 -26.95 -10.05
N GLN A 187 -10.06 -25.74 -10.27
CA GLN A 187 -11.05 -25.02 -9.46
C GLN A 187 -12.37 -24.99 -10.20
N LEU A 188 -13.41 -25.63 -9.65
CA LEU A 188 -14.70 -25.75 -10.29
C LEU A 188 -15.32 -24.39 -10.57
N SER A 189 -15.85 -24.20 -11.78
CA SER A 189 -16.58 -23.01 -12.17
C SER A 189 -17.97 -22.99 -11.53
N PRO A 190 -18.64 -21.82 -11.41
CA PRO A 190 -20.04 -21.76 -10.96
C PRO A 190 -20.99 -22.62 -11.79
N ASP A 191 -22.06 -23.08 -11.16
CA ASP A 191 -23.16 -23.84 -11.78
C ASP A 191 -22.73 -25.18 -12.42
N GLN A 192 -21.64 -25.80 -11.92
CA GLN A 192 -21.15 -27.07 -12.40
C GLN A 192 -21.59 -28.25 -11.50
N PRO A 193 -21.74 -29.47 -12.06
CA PRO A 193 -22.04 -30.66 -11.27
C PRO A 193 -21.05 -30.89 -10.14
N GLY A 194 -21.54 -31.03 -8.91
CA GLY A 194 -20.73 -31.23 -7.72
C GLY A 194 -20.23 -29.95 -7.05
N GLU A 195 -20.61 -28.79 -7.54
CA GLU A 195 -20.29 -27.50 -6.91
C GLU A 195 -20.92 -27.40 -5.51
N LEU A 196 -20.16 -26.76 -4.61
CA LEU A 196 -20.66 -26.26 -3.32
C LEU A 196 -20.93 -24.73 -3.46
N HIS A 197 -20.30 -23.88 -2.68
CA HIS A 197 -20.30 -22.45 -3.00
C HIS A 197 -19.10 -22.12 -3.87
N ALA A 198 -19.34 -21.53 -5.04
CA ALA A 198 -18.26 -21.12 -5.94
C ALA A 198 -17.25 -20.23 -5.24
N LEU A 199 -15.98 -20.48 -5.48
CA LEU A 199 -14.94 -19.55 -5.03
C LEU A 199 -15.09 -18.23 -5.79
N PRO A 200 -15.11 -17.09 -5.07
CA PRO A 200 -15.25 -15.81 -5.73
C PRO A 200 -14.07 -15.57 -6.69
N VAL A 201 -14.36 -14.97 -7.83
CA VAL A 201 -13.32 -14.47 -8.73
C VAL A 201 -12.35 -13.61 -7.92
N PRO A 202 -11.03 -13.81 -8.03
CA PRO A 202 -10.08 -12.98 -7.35
C PRO A 202 -10.36 -11.50 -7.63
N LYS A 203 -10.35 -10.66 -6.59
CA LYS A 203 -10.52 -9.23 -6.80
C LYS A 203 -9.42 -8.71 -7.71
N LEU A 204 -9.81 -8.11 -8.81
CA LEU A 204 -8.91 -7.47 -9.77
C LEU A 204 -8.43 -6.10 -9.24
N ASP A 205 -8.21 -6.00 -7.93
CA ASP A 205 -7.74 -4.75 -7.30
C ASP A 205 -6.26 -4.55 -7.63
N ARG A 206 -5.98 -3.42 -8.26
CA ARG A 206 -4.61 -3.01 -8.59
C ARG A 206 -3.80 -2.64 -7.34
N GLY A 207 -4.49 -2.34 -6.21
CA GLY A 207 -3.83 -1.87 -5.00
C GLY A 207 -3.25 -0.45 -5.15
N ASN A 208 -2.38 -0.09 -4.22
CA ASN A 208 -1.80 1.26 -4.13
C ASN A 208 -0.37 1.36 -4.66
N HIS A 209 0.16 0.31 -5.30
CA HIS A 209 1.57 0.24 -5.71
C HIS A 209 1.95 1.36 -6.70
N LEU A 210 1.08 1.67 -7.67
CA LEU A 210 1.29 2.76 -8.61
C LEU A 210 1.40 4.11 -7.89
N SER A 211 0.49 4.39 -6.97
CA SER A 211 0.47 5.63 -6.18
C SER A 211 1.73 5.77 -5.34
N TYR A 212 2.18 4.71 -4.69
CA TYR A 212 3.45 4.69 -3.95
C TYR A 212 4.66 4.83 -4.87
N GLY A 213 4.65 4.25 -6.06
CA GLY A 213 5.69 4.46 -7.06
C GLY A 213 5.89 5.94 -7.40
N TYR A 214 4.81 6.63 -7.73
CA TYR A 214 4.84 8.08 -7.99
C TYR A 214 5.19 8.89 -6.75
N GLN A 215 4.77 8.47 -5.56
CA GLN A 215 5.13 9.13 -4.31
C GLN A 215 6.65 9.08 -4.05
N TRP A 216 7.31 7.95 -4.31
CA TRP A 216 8.77 7.86 -4.20
C TRP A 216 9.48 8.76 -5.19
N ILE A 217 8.98 8.87 -6.43
CA ILE A 217 9.50 9.82 -7.42
C ILE A 217 9.35 11.26 -6.91
N ALA A 218 8.17 11.61 -6.40
CA ALA A 218 7.92 12.95 -5.86
C ALA A 218 8.85 13.27 -4.68
N PHE A 219 9.04 12.35 -3.74
CA PHE A 219 9.97 12.53 -2.61
C PHE A 219 11.42 12.65 -3.08
N GLY A 220 11.83 11.85 -4.07
CA GLY A 220 13.15 11.94 -4.69
C GLY A 220 13.42 13.31 -5.32
N ILE A 221 12.40 13.99 -5.83
CA ILE A 221 12.49 15.34 -6.38
C ILE A 221 12.44 16.39 -5.27
N MET A 222 11.50 16.25 -4.33
CA MET A 222 11.29 17.26 -3.28
C MET A 222 12.46 17.35 -2.29
N ALA A 223 13.14 16.26 -1.98
CA ALA A 223 14.24 16.27 -1.02
C ALA A 223 15.41 17.18 -1.47
N PRO A 224 15.96 17.08 -2.70
CA PRO A 224 16.99 18.01 -3.16
C PRO A 224 16.47 19.45 -3.35
N LEU A 225 15.22 19.65 -3.76
CA LEU A 225 14.62 20.98 -3.85
C LEU A 225 14.48 21.62 -2.47
N GLY A 226 14.06 20.85 -1.46
CA GLY A 226 14.01 21.30 -0.08
C GLY A 226 15.39 21.70 0.44
N LEU A 227 16.41 20.87 0.18
CA LEU A 227 17.80 21.20 0.54
C LEU A 227 18.28 22.48 -0.15
N ALA A 228 17.99 22.62 -1.44
CA ALA A 228 18.34 23.84 -2.20
C ALA A 228 17.66 25.08 -1.62
N TYR A 229 16.39 24.98 -1.24
CA TYR A 229 15.65 26.05 -0.57
C TYR A 229 16.27 26.42 0.79
N PHE A 230 16.65 25.44 1.61
CA PHE A 230 17.32 25.68 2.89
C PHE A 230 18.67 26.39 2.71
N VAL A 231 19.46 25.95 1.75
CA VAL A 231 20.75 26.60 1.42
C VAL A 231 20.51 28.03 0.97
N TRP A 232 19.52 28.27 0.13
CA TRP A 232 19.19 29.62 -0.35
C TRP A 232 18.71 30.53 0.81
N SER A 233 17.82 30.01 1.67
CA SER A 233 17.34 30.73 2.84
C SER A 233 18.48 31.12 3.79
N GLU A 234 19.37 30.20 4.11
CA GLU A 234 20.55 30.44 4.95
C GLU A 234 21.49 31.50 4.37
N ILE A 235 21.69 31.47 3.05
CA ILE A 235 22.50 32.49 2.37
C ILE A 235 21.83 33.88 2.49
N ARG A 236 20.50 33.94 2.32
CA ARG A 236 19.74 35.18 2.38
C ARG A 236 19.76 35.78 3.79
N GLU A 237 19.55 34.95 4.81
CA GLU A 237 19.59 35.40 6.22
C GLU A 237 20.97 35.93 6.60
N ARG A 238 22.04 35.25 6.21
CA ARG A 238 23.41 35.69 6.46
C ARG A 238 23.77 36.98 5.72
N ARG A 239 23.19 37.21 4.54
CA ARG A 239 23.38 38.52 3.85
C ARG A 239 22.72 39.63 4.63
N ARG A 240 21.48 39.43 5.09
CA ARG A 240 20.76 40.43 5.91
C ARG A 240 21.49 40.74 7.21
N ALA A 241 21.92 39.71 7.94
CA ALA A 241 22.67 39.92 9.19
C ALA A 241 23.96 40.72 8.97
N ARG A 242 24.70 40.53 7.88
CA ARG A 242 25.89 41.31 7.55
C ARG A 242 25.57 42.75 7.16
N GLU A 243 24.46 42.96 6.47
CA GLU A 243 24.00 44.31 6.10
C GLU A 243 23.59 45.07 7.37
N GLU A 244 22.92 44.42 8.32
CA GLU A 244 22.58 44.99 9.63
C GLU A 244 23.83 45.28 10.47
N GLU A 245 24.78 44.34 10.57
CA GLU A 245 26.07 44.60 11.26
C GLU A 245 26.84 45.77 10.64
N ALA A 246 26.88 45.85 9.30
CA ALA A 246 27.57 46.94 8.61
C ALA A 246 26.86 48.28 8.84
N ALA A 247 25.52 48.30 8.88
CA ALA A 247 24.73 49.51 9.17
C ALA A 247 24.94 49.98 10.62
N LEU A 248 24.99 49.06 11.59
CA LEU A 248 25.28 49.38 12.99
C LEU A 248 26.70 49.93 13.15
N ALA A 249 27.71 49.31 12.56
CA ALA A 249 29.11 49.78 12.59
C ALA A 249 29.27 51.16 11.94
N ALA A 250 28.53 51.44 10.84
CA ALA A 250 28.52 52.76 10.21
C ALA A 250 27.86 53.82 11.10
N ALA A 251 26.79 53.47 11.83
CA ALA A 251 26.11 54.37 12.79
C ALA A 251 27.02 54.69 14.01
N GLU A 252 27.71 53.66 14.54
CA GLU A 252 28.69 53.86 15.63
C GLU A 252 29.86 54.73 15.19
N ALA A 253 30.41 54.55 13.99
CA ALA A 253 31.47 55.37 13.45
C ALA A 253 31.04 56.84 13.20
N ALA A 254 29.74 57.05 12.92
CA ALA A 254 29.19 58.42 12.76
C ALA A 254 28.99 59.14 14.10
N VAL A 255 28.84 58.41 15.21
CA VAL A 255 28.72 58.96 16.58
C VAL A 255 30.12 59.29 17.16
N ASP A 256 31.14 58.50 16.79
CA ASP A 256 32.52 58.69 17.26
C ASP A 256 33.38 59.68 16.39
N GLY A 257 32.75 60.32 15.38
CA GLY A 257 33.38 61.39 14.58
C GLY A 257 33.61 62.63 15.42
N PRO A 258 34.65 63.44 15.19
CA PRO A 258 35.33 64.39 16.15
C PRO A 258 34.42 65.49 16.62
N THR A 259 33.84 65.36 17.78
CA THR A 259 33.16 66.41 18.52
C THR A 259 34.09 67.03 19.58
N THR A 260 35.26 67.57 19.22
CA THR A 260 36.08 68.47 20.11
C THR A 260 37.16 69.22 19.37
N ALA A 261 36.87 69.96 18.31
CA ALA A 261 37.84 70.84 17.75
C ALA A 261 37.32 72.06 16.98
N GLU A 262 36.02 72.41 17.02
CA GLU A 262 35.53 73.61 16.30
C GLU A 262 34.46 74.41 17.05
N LEU A 263 34.55 74.52 18.37
CA LEU A 263 33.68 75.43 19.17
C LEU A 263 34.47 76.49 19.99
N GLU A 264 35.64 76.94 19.49
CA GLU A 264 36.37 78.03 20.09
C GLU A 264 36.81 79.11 19.09
N SER A 265 35.92 79.58 18.21
CA SER A 265 36.14 80.86 17.55
C SER A 265 34.84 81.33 16.85
N ALA A 266 33.87 81.86 17.58
CA ALA A 266 32.94 82.89 17.12
C ALA A 266 32.01 83.30 18.26
N SER A 267 32.60 83.96 19.25
CA SER A 267 31.87 84.92 20.07
C SER A 267 32.16 86.26 19.46
N ASP A 268 31.23 86.81 18.69
CA ASP A 268 30.89 88.18 18.69
C ASP A 268 29.74 88.47 17.70
N SER A 269 28.82 89.38 18.19
CA SER A 269 27.77 90.06 17.43
C SER A 269 26.37 89.44 17.52
N ALA A 270 25.66 89.83 18.56
CA ALA A 270 24.23 90.08 18.53
C ALA A 270 23.94 91.37 17.73
N PRO A 271 22.73 91.68 17.23
CA PRO A 271 21.52 91.82 18.07
C PRO A 271 20.14 91.43 17.46
N ALA A 272 19.26 91.13 18.38
CA ALA A 272 17.84 91.51 18.53
C ALA A 272 16.90 91.57 17.30
N SER A 273 15.81 90.82 17.36
CA SER A 273 14.41 91.32 17.40
C SER A 273 13.45 90.17 17.11
N SER A 274 12.65 89.92 18.07
CA SER A 274 11.20 90.08 18.25
C SER A 274 10.28 89.04 17.52
N GLU A 275 9.48 88.49 18.41
CA GLU A 275 8.01 88.22 18.31
C GLU A 275 7.51 87.27 17.21
N SER A 276 6.64 86.32 17.43
CA SER A 276 5.42 86.22 18.21
C SER A 276 4.72 84.93 17.94
N ALA A 277 4.21 84.31 18.95
CA ALA A 277 2.91 83.66 19.08
C ALA A 277 2.44 82.54 18.10
N GLY A 278 1.96 81.47 18.72
CA GLY A 278 0.81 80.76 18.19
C GLY A 278 0.79 79.25 18.42
N SER A 279 0.45 78.89 19.62
CA SER A 279 -0.60 77.92 20.02
C SER A 279 -1.19 77.03 18.96
N ALA A 280 -1.17 75.72 19.17
CA ALA A 280 -2.36 74.90 19.40
C ALA A 280 -2.02 73.41 19.39
N VAL A 281 -2.40 72.82 20.47
CA VAL A 281 -2.73 71.42 20.77
C VAL A 281 -3.55 70.73 19.70
N SER A 282 -3.23 69.50 19.38
CA SER A 282 -4.23 68.41 19.29
C SER A 282 -3.59 67.07 19.36
N THR A 283 -3.92 66.31 20.38
CA THR A 283 -3.94 64.89 20.55
C THR A 283 -4.72 64.22 19.43
N ASP A 284 -4.18 63.16 18.87
CA ASP A 284 -5.07 62.00 18.60
C ASP A 284 -4.31 60.70 18.57
N ALA A 285 -5.05 59.68 18.95
CA ALA A 285 -4.67 58.41 19.45
C ALA A 285 -4.32 57.41 18.36
N ALA A 286 -3.42 56.49 18.70
CA ALA A 286 -3.16 55.26 17.94
C ALA A 286 -4.30 54.24 18.06
N PRO A 287 -4.66 53.50 17.04
CA PRO A 287 -5.46 52.28 17.22
C PRO A 287 -4.58 51.01 17.30
N GLN A 288 -4.81 50.24 18.34
CA GLN A 288 -4.31 48.85 18.47
C GLN A 288 -5.02 47.89 17.50
N PRO A 289 -4.35 46.85 17.01
CA PRO A 289 -5.03 45.78 16.28
C PRO A 289 -5.59 44.71 17.24
N THR A 290 -6.87 44.44 17.06
CA THR A 290 -7.66 43.39 17.73
C THR A 290 -7.31 42.02 17.19
N ALA A 291 -7.10 41.05 18.11
CA ALA A 291 -6.97 39.64 17.84
C ALA A 291 -8.32 38.99 17.42
N PRO A 292 -8.34 37.98 16.53
CA PRO A 292 -9.56 37.24 16.26
C PRO A 292 -9.77 36.07 17.26
N ALA A 293 -11.01 35.95 17.69
CA ALA A 293 -11.53 34.96 18.62
C ALA A 293 -11.54 33.55 18.04
N SER A 294 -11.21 32.55 18.87
CA SER A 294 -11.42 31.13 18.63
C SER A 294 -12.90 30.76 18.70
N PRO A 295 -13.41 29.83 17.86
CA PRO A 295 -14.74 29.27 18.05
C PRO A 295 -14.71 28.08 19.02
N ALA A 296 -15.71 28.05 19.87
CA ALA A 296 -15.98 27.07 20.91
C ALA A 296 -16.25 25.67 20.38
N SER A 297 -15.69 24.68 21.07
CA SER A 297 -15.99 23.26 20.92
C SER A 297 -17.37 22.95 21.52
N SER A 298 -18.33 22.47 20.70
CA SER A 298 -19.57 21.86 21.16
C SER A 298 -19.39 20.35 21.31
N SER A 299 -19.30 19.88 22.54
CA SER A 299 -19.40 18.49 22.92
C SER A 299 -20.81 17.96 22.72
N ARG A 300 -21.02 17.04 21.78
CA ARG A 300 -22.22 16.21 21.70
C ARG A 300 -21.97 14.89 22.43
N ARG A 301 -22.55 14.77 23.62
CA ARG A 301 -22.79 13.51 24.33
C ARG A 301 -23.77 12.65 23.52
N SER A 302 -23.35 11.47 23.07
CA SER A 302 -24.27 10.43 22.65
C SER A 302 -24.59 9.53 23.85
N ARG A 303 -25.85 9.47 24.20
CA ARG A 303 -26.41 8.57 25.20
C ARG A 303 -26.49 7.16 24.63
N SER A 304 -25.84 6.23 25.31
CA SER A 304 -26.11 4.80 25.26
C SER A 304 -27.58 4.53 25.69
N ARG A 305 -28.29 3.73 24.90
CA ARG A 305 -29.51 3.03 25.34
C ARG A 305 -29.29 1.54 25.15
N TYR A 306 -29.07 0.87 26.25
CA TYR A 306 -29.38 -0.55 26.44
C TYR A 306 -30.88 -0.70 26.49
N GLY A 307 -31.40 -1.73 25.83
CA GLY A 307 -32.80 -2.19 25.92
C GLY A 307 -32.87 -3.64 25.47
N SER A 308 -32.94 -4.51 26.44
CA SER A 308 -33.22 -5.94 26.38
C SER A 308 -34.57 -6.27 25.74
N SER A 309 -34.68 -7.25 24.88
CA SER A 309 -35.63 -8.38 24.89
C SER A 309 -35.13 -9.42 23.90
#